data_46fee0332757e35100e2fdb8741d49a1
#
_entry.id   46fee0332757e35100e2fdb8741d49a1
#
_cell.length_a   1.000
_cell.length_b   1.000
_cell.length_c   1.000
_cell.angle_alpha   90.00
_cell.angle_beta   90.00
_cell.angle_gamma   90.00
#
_symmetry.space_group_name_H-M   'P 1'
#
loop_
_entity.id
_entity.type
_entity.pdbx_description
1 polymer ?
#
loop_
_entity_poly.entity_id
_entity_poly.type
_entity_poly.pdbx_seq_one_letter_code
_entity_poly.pdbx_strand_id
1 'polypeptide(L)'
;MRNYIIINGVNSLTINGLAIKELPSISKPAIRTLTEAIDGRDGDIVTKLGYSAYDKNMEIGLYGNYDIDDIIAYFNQSGTITFSNEIDKYYYFEILNQIDFEKLIKFRTANVVFHCQPFKYEAGESAISLSSGDTIVENKGNIYCQIFIKTFFFVLLIIYMINLKVFQKLMDI
;
A
#
# COMPACT_ATOMS: atom_id res chain seq x y z
N MET A 1 -15.25 6.40 -18.38
CA MET A 1 -14.55 7.08 -17.28
C MET A 1 -13.06 7.00 -17.59
N ARG A 2 -12.27 8.08 -17.42
CA ARG A 2 -10.83 8.05 -17.73
C ARG A 2 -10.09 7.39 -16.56
N ASN A 3 -9.19 6.43 -16.83
CA ASN A 3 -8.34 5.83 -15.81
C ASN A 3 -7.36 6.86 -15.26
N TYR A 4 -7.07 6.80 -13.98
CA TYR A 4 -6.07 7.61 -13.31
C TYR A 4 -5.50 6.88 -12.09
N ILE A 5 -4.39 7.39 -11.60
CA ILE A 5 -3.76 6.99 -10.36
C ILE A 5 -3.43 8.23 -9.52
N ILE A 6 -3.29 8.04 -8.22
CA ILE A 6 -2.85 9.08 -7.31
C ILE A 6 -1.59 8.56 -6.60
N ILE A 7 -0.45 9.20 -6.82
CA ILE A 7 0.82 8.89 -6.17
C ILE A 7 1.13 9.98 -5.16
N ASN A 8 1.29 9.62 -3.89
CA ASN A 8 1.60 10.55 -2.79
C ASN A 8 0.67 11.80 -2.78
N GLY A 9 -0.62 11.59 -3.10
CA GLY A 9 -1.61 12.66 -3.17
C GLY A 9 -1.68 13.42 -4.50
N VAL A 10 -0.75 13.20 -5.44
CA VAL A 10 -0.75 13.84 -6.76
C VAL A 10 -1.49 12.98 -7.77
N ASN A 11 -2.52 13.53 -8.41
CA ASN A 11 -3.32 12.82 -9.41
C ASN A 11 -2.64 12.85 -10.79
N SER A 12 -2.55 11.69 -11.45
CA SER A 12 -1.97 11.57 -12.81
C SER A 12 -2.67 12.42 -13.87
N LEU A 13 -3.93 12.82 -13.64
CA LEU A 13 -4.65 13.71 -14.55
C LEU A 13 -4.10 15.14 -14.56
N THR A 14 -3.32 15.54 -13.53
CA THR A 14 -2.66 16.86 -13.49
C THR A 14 -1.34 16.88 -14.25
N ILE A 15 -0.82 15.72 -14.64
CA ILE A 15 0.43 15.60 -15.42
C ILE A 15 0.09 15.72 -16.89
N ASN A 16 0.62 16.76 -17.53
CA ASN A 16 0.34 17.05 -18.94
C ASN A 16 0.78 15.90 -19.86
N GLY A 17 -0.14 15.46 -20.70
CA GLY A 17 0.11 14.45 -21.72
C GLY A 17 0.23 13.02 -21.23
N LEU A 18 0.12 12.76 -19.91
CA LEU A 18 0.10 11.41 -19.34
C LEU A 18 -1.31 10.81 -19.45
N ALA A 19 -1.40 9.59 -19.94
CA ALA A 19 -2.62 8.79 -19.94
C ALA A 19 -2.36 7.43 -19.29
N ILE A 20 -3.29 6.97 -18.48
CA ILE A 20 -3.32 5.60 -17.98
C ILE A 20 -4.22 4.79 -18.91
N LYS A 21 -3.63 3.87 -19.67
CA LYS A 21 -4.35 3.04 -20.64
C LYS A 21 -5.02 1.88 -19.96
N GLU A 22 -4.27 1.14 -19.15
CA GLU A 22 -4.75 -0.04 -18.44
C GLU A 22 -4.38 0.05 -16.97
N LEU A 23 -5.33 -0.24 -16.10
CA LEU A 23 -5.14 -0.33 -14.65
C LEU A 23 -4.81 -1.77 -14.25
N PRO A 24 -4.02 -1.97 -13.19
CA PRO A 24 -3.74 -3.30 -12.69
C PRO A 24 -5.00 -3.98 -12.16
N SER A 25 -5.05 -5.29 -12.31
CA SER A 25 -6.13 -6.12 -11.76
C SER A 25 -6.13 -6.08 -10.22
N ILE A 26 -7.34 -6.22 -9.65
CA ILE A 26 -7.51 -6.41 -8.21
C ILE A 26 -7.17 -7.87 -7.90
N SER A 27 -6.09 -8.11 -7.17
CA SER A 27 -5.59 -9.44 -6.87
C SER A 27 -5.33 -9.63 -5.38
N LYS A 28 -5.32 -10.87 -4.94
CA LYS A 28 -4.97 -11.26 -3.57
C LYS A 28 -3.46 -11.53 -3.51
N PRO A 29 -2.75 -11.05 -2.47
CA PRO A 29 -1.35 -11.40 -2.27
C PRO A 29 -1.17 -12.89 -1.98
N ALA A 30 -0.05 -13.45 -2.43
CA ALA A 30 0.32 -14.82 -2.14
C ALA A 30 0.72 -14.98 -0.66
N ILE A 31 0.41 -16.15 -0.10
CA ILE A 31 0.86 -16.51 1.25
C ILE A 31 2.22 -17.20 1.10
N ARG A 32 3.21 -16.73 1.84
CA ARG A 32 4.49 -17.42 1.99
C ARG A 32 4.31 -18.59 2.95
N THR A 33 4.78 -19.76 2.54
CA THR A 33 4.68 -20.97 3.33
C THR A 33 6.03 -21.68 3.42
N LEU A 34 6.26 -22.32 4.57
CA LEU A 34 7.27 -23.35 4.72
C LEU A 34 6.54 -24.70 4.64
N THR A 35 7.01 -25.59 3.77
CA THR A 35 6.42 -26.91 3.58
C THR A 35 7.46 -27.97 3.97
N GLU A 36 7.11 -28.86 4.88
CA GLU A 36 7.96 -29.93 5.37
C GLU A 36 7.28 -31.27 5.14
N ALA A 37 7.97 -32.18 4.47
CA ALA A 37 7.59 -33.59 4.35
C ALA A 37 8.19 -34.38 5.52
N ILE A 38 7.40 -35.24 6.14
CA ILE A 38 7.87 -36.11 7.23
C ILE A 38 7.77 -37.55 6.76
N ASP A 39 8.87 -38.29 6.86
CA ASP A 39 8.91 -39.71 6.50
C ASP A 39 7.90 -40.53 7.33
N GLY A 40 7.12 -41.37 6.62
CA GLY A 40 6.10 -42.21 7.24
C GLY A 40 4.76 -41.52 7.53
N ARG A 41 4.59 -40.26 7.06
CA ARG A 41 3.32 -39.53 7.12
C ARG A 41 2.87 -39.14 5.70
N ASP A 42 1.57 -39.34 5.42
CA ASP A 42 0.98 -38.84 4.20
C ASP A 42 0.76 -37.32 4.25
N GLY A 43 1.12 -36.61 3.16
CA GLY A 43 0.98 -35.17 3.02
C GLY A 43 2.08 -34.38 3.73
N ASP A 44 2.01 -33.05 3.57
CA ASP A 44 3.00 -32.10 4.06
C ASP A 44 2.49 -31.33 5.27
N ILE A 45 3.41 -30.86 6.11
CA ILE A 45 3.13 -29.83 7.12
C ILE A 45 3.37 -28.49 6.46
N VAL A 46 2.33 -27.63 6.44
CA VAL A 46 2.38 -26.30 5.85
C VAL A 46 2.31 -25.23 6.95
N THR A 47 3.42 -24.54 7.17
CA THR A 47 3.49 -23.41 8.09
C THR A 47 3.36 -22.09 7.32
N LYS A 48 2.40 -21.25 7.68
CA LYS A 48 2.21 -19.92 7.06
C LYS A 48 3.20 -18.92 7.65
N LEU A 49 4.00 -18.27 6.79
CA LEU A 49 5.03 -17.28 7.17
C LEU A 49 4.58 -15.82 7.00
N GLY A 50 3.38 -15.57 6.44
CA GLY A 50 2.87 -14.24 6.13
C GLY A 50 2.54 -14.08 4.66
N TYR A 51 2.37 -12.85 4.20
CA TYR A 51 2.03 -12.52 2.82
C TYR A 51 3.24 -11.99 2.05
N SER A 52 3.30 -12.27 0.76
CA SER A 52 4.31 -11.70 -0.14
C SER A 52 3.86 -10.36 -0.68
N ALA A 53 4.80 -9.43 -0.83
CA ALA A 53 4.61 -8.31 -1.75
C ALA A 53 4.38 -8.86 -3.18
N TYR A 54 3.77 -8.06 -4.04
CA TYR A 54 3.42 -8.49 -5.39
C TYR A 54 3.41 -7.32 -6.37
N ASP A 55 3.59 -7.66 -7.65
CA ASP A 55 3.68 -6.66 -8.70
C ASP A 55 2.31 -6.35 -9.29
N LYS A 56 2.06 -5.05 -9.48
CA LYS A 56 0.91 -4.53 -10.20
C LYS A 56 1.39 -3.87 -11.48
N ASN A 57 1.06 -4.49 -12.62
CA ASN A 57 1.42 -4.00 -13.93
C ASN A 57 0.39 -3.00 -14.44
N MET A 58 0.88 -1.89 -15.01
CA MET A 58 0.05 -0.83 -15.55
C MET A 58 0.61 -0.36 -16.89
N GLU A 59 -0.26 -0.14 -17.87
CA GLU A 59 0.13 0.47 -19.13
C GLU A 59 -0.15 1.97 -19.13
N ILE A 60 0.89 2.76 -19.44
CA ILE A 60 0.81 4.22 -19.60
C ILE A 60 0.91 4.61 -21.05
N GLY A 61 0.42 5.79 -21.39
CA GLY A 61 0.49 6.36 -22.72
C GLY A 61 0.77 7.84 -22.73
N LEU A 62 1.17 8.37 -23.88
CA LEU A 62 1.33 9.80 -24.13
C LEU A 62 0.28 10.31 -25.12
N TYR A 63 -0.21 11.53 -24.88
CA TYR A 63 -1.10 12.24 -25.79
C TYR A 63 -0.82 13.75 -25.78
N GLY A 64 -1.18 14.44 -26.85
CA GLY A 64 -1.05 15.90 -26.95
C GLY A 64 0.34 16.43 -26.65
N ASN A 65 0.39 17.59 -26.00
CA ASN A 65 1.63 18.18 -25.50
C ASN A 65 1.95 17.53 -24.15
N TYR A 66 3.19 17.13 -23.97
CA TYR A 66 3.70 16.52 -22.75
C TYR A 66 5.08 17.06 -22.41
N ASP A 67 5.40 17.05 -21.13
CA ASP A 67 6.76 17.22 -20.65
C ASP A 67 7.23 15.85 -20.13
N ILE A 68 8.30 15.32 -20.72
CA ILE A 68 8.81 14.01 -20.36
C ILE A 68 9.48 14.03 -18.98
N ASP A 69 10.10 15.15 -18.58
CA ASP A 69 10.78 15.28 -17.31
C ASP A 69 9.77 15.29 -16.15
N ASP A 70 8.62 15.93 -16.33
CA ASP A 70 7.51 15.87 -15.38
C ASP A 70 6.98 14.44 -15.20
N ILE A 71 6.88 13.68 -16.30
CA ILE A 71 6.43 12.28 -16.26
C ILE A 71 7.48 11.39 -15.58
N ILE A 72 8.76 11.60 -15.87
CA ILE A 72 9.86 10.90 -15.20
C ILE A 72 9.83 11.19 -13.70
N ALA A 73 9.71 12.45 -13.31
CA ALA A 73 9.64 12.86 -11.90
C ALA A 73 8.43 12.26 -11.19
N TYR A 74 7.28 12.16 -11.88
CA TYR A 74 6.06 11.56 -11.34
C TYR A 74 6.23 10.07 -11.01
N PHE A 75 6.98 9.32 -11.82
CA PHE A 75 7.26 7.90 -11.59
C PHE A 75 8.54 7.62 -10.80
N ASN A 76 9.42 8.62 -10.59
CA ASN A 76 10.65 8.44 -9.84
C ASN A 76 10.44 8.67 -8.33
N GLN A 77 9.46 7.98 -7.75
CA GLN A 77 9.15 8.09 -6.33
C GLN A 77 8.59 6.78 -5.77
N SER A 78 8.66 6.64 -4.47
CA SER A 78 8.03 5.58 -3.68
C SER A 78 7.04 6.19 -2.69
N GLY A 79 6.22 5.38 -2.07
CA GLY A 79 5.27 5.83 -1.06
C GLY A 79 3.89 5.21 -1.20
N THR A 80 2.85 6.02 -1.36
CA THR A 80 1.48 5.55 -1.45
C THR A 80 0.91 5.72 -2.86
N ILE A 81 0.15 4.71 -3.32
CA ILE A 81 -0.55 4.74 -4.59
C ILE A 81 -2.01 4.31 -4.43
N THR A 82 -2.91 5.06 -5.07
CA THR A 82 -4.32 4.75 -5.21
C THR A 82 -4.64 4.59 -6.69
N PHE A 83 -5.33 3.53 -7.06
CA PHE A 83 -5.79 3.26 -8.42
C PHE A 83 -7.26 3.66 -8.56
N SER A 84 -7.67 4.22 -9.70
CA SER A 84 -9.05 4.68 -9.91
C SER A 84 -10.11 3.58 -9.91
N ASN A 85 -9.72 2.31 -10.02
CA ASN A 85 -10.61 1.15 -9.84
C ASN A 85 -10.82 0.73 -8.37
N GLU A 86 -10.03 1.29 -7.42
CA GLU A 86 -10.13 1.10 -5.97
C GLU A 86 -9.83 2.42 -5.25
N ILE A 87 -10.61 3.47 -5.51
CA ILE A 87 -10.34 4.84 -5.04
C ILE A 87 -10.40 5.00 -3.51
N ASP A 88 -11.10 4.10 -2.84
CA ASP A 88 -11.23 4.04 -1.39
C ASP A 88 -10.05 3.33 -0.70
N LYS A 89 -9.07 2.86 -1.47
CA LYS A 89 -7.91 2.12 -0.98
C LYS A 89 -6.61 2.69 -1.51
N TYR A 90 -5.55 2.58 -0.69
CA TYR A 90 -4.18 2.86 -1.13
C TYR A 90 -3.25 1.70 -0.79
N TYR A 91 -2.13 1.64 -1.50
CA TYR A 91 -1.06 0.67 -1.32
C TYR A 91 0.25 1.39 -1.05
N TYR A 92 1.13 0.79 -0.24
CA TYR A 92 2.53 1.20 -0.24
C TYR A 92 3.23 0.52 -1.41
N PHE A 93 4.02 1.29 -2.16
CA PHE A 93 4.67 0.81 -3.37
C PHE A 93 6.09 1.33 -3.53
N GLU A 94 6.85 0.63 -4.35
CA GLU A 94 8.13 1.04 -4.92
C GLU A 94 8.13 0.66 -6.40
N ILE A 95 8.87 1.40 -7.24
CA ILE A 95 9.11 1.03 -8.64
C ILE A 95 10.54 0.51 -8.71
N LEU A 96 10.69 -0.80 -8.86
CA LEU A 96 11.99 -1.49 -8.86
C LEU A 96 12.46 -1.81 -10.29
N ASN A 97 11.57 -1.79 -11.28
CA ASN A 97 11.91 -2.04 -12.66
C ASN A 97 12.31 -0.78 -13.39
N GLN A 98 13.11 -0.96 -14.43
CA GLN A 98 13.41 0.12 -15.38
C GLN A 98 12.14 0.46 -16.17
N ILE A 99 11.82 1.76 -16.27
CA ILE A 99 10.79 2.28 -17.17
C ILE A 99 11.49 2.79 -18.43
N ASP A 100 11.11 2.27 -19.60
CA ASP A 100 11.67 2.68 -20.87
C ASP A 100 10.93 3.92 -21.40
N PHE A 101 11.40 5.08 -21.00
CA PHE A 101 10.84 6.37 -21.45
C PHE A 101 11.13 6.66 -22.93
N GLU A 102 12.22 6.13 -23.49
CA GLU A 102 12.48 6.25 -24.93
C GLU A 102 11.42 5.49 -25.75
N LYS A 103 11.08 4.28 -25.31
CA LYS A 103 9.98 3.51 -25.88
C LYS A 103 8.64 4.25 -25.73
N LEU A 104 8.41 4.88 -24.57
CA LEU A 104 7.20 5.68 -24.32
C LEU A 104 7.09 6.85 -25.31
N ILE A 105 8.18 7.58 -25.57
CA ILE A 105 8.22 8.68 -26.54
C ILE A 105 7.97 8.17 -27.98
N LYS A 106 8.64 7.07 -28.37
CA LYS A 106 8.61 6.54 -29.73
C LYS A 106 7.29 5.86 -30.07
N PHE A 107 6.77 5.04 -29.18
CA PHE A 107 5.58 4.20 -29.42
C PHE A 107 4.33 4.69 -28.70
N ARG A 108 4.42 5.79 -27.94
CA ARG A 108 3.33 6.36 -27.14
C ARG A 108 2.73 5.37 -26.12
N THR A 109 3.54 4.39 -25.68
CA THR A 109 3.13 3.41 -24.68
C THR A 109 4.34 2.83 -23.96
N ALA A 110 4.19 2.58 -22.66
CA ALA A 110 5.15 1.84 -21.83
C ALA A 110 4.44 1.14 -20.67
N ASN A 111 5.08 0.11 -20.10
CA ASN A 111 4.61 -0.58 -18.92
C ASN A 111 5.36 -0.09 -17.68
N VAL A 112 4.61 0.17 -16.63
CA VAL A 112 5.11 0.47 -15.29
C VAL A 112 4.70 -0.65 -14.35
N VAL A 113 5.64 -1.13 -13.55
CA VAL A 113 5.41 -2.18 -12.58
C VAL A 113 5.57 -1.60 -11.18
N PHE A 114 4.51 -1.59 -10.42
CA PHE A 114 4.50 -1.18 -9.03
C PHE A 114 4.69 -2.41 -8.14
N HIS A 115 5.80 -2.48 -7.43
CA HIS A 115 6.03 -3.48 -6.40
C HIS A 115 5.28 -3.05 -5.13
N CYS A 116 4.11 -3.64 -4.90
CA CYS A 116 3.21 -3.25 -3.83
C CYS A 116 3.35 -4.14 -2.60
N GLN A 117 3.28 -3.54 -1.42
CA GLN A 117 3.13 -4.29 -0.17
C GLN A 117 1.81 -5.07 -0.17
N PRO A 118 1.71 -6.20 0.56
CA PRO A 118 0.60 -7.13 0.42
C PRO A 118 -0.76 -6.59 0.84
N PHE A 119 -0.78 -5.58 1.70
CA PHE A 119 -2.01 -5.05 2.25
C PHE A 119 -2.41 -3.74 1.59
N LYS A 120 -3.70 -3.54 1.47
CA LYS A 120 -4.32 -2.28 1.09
C LYS A 120 -4.94 -1.62 2.32
N TYR A 121 -4.84 -0.31 2.38
CA TYR A 121 -5.30 0.52 3.48
C TYR A 121 -6.47 1.37 3.02
N GLU A 122 -7.38 1.69 3.92
CA GLU A 122 -8.51 2.56 3.61
C GLU A 122 -8.04 4.01 3.45
N ALA A 123 -8.45 4.64 2.35
CA ALA A 123 -8.18 6.06 2.12
C ALA A 123 -9.13 6.90 2.98
N GLY A 124 -8.60 7.91 3.68
CA GLY A 124 -9.41 8.80 4.49
C GLY A 124 -9.61 8.36 5.95
N GLU A 125 -8.79 7.45 6.47
CA GLU A 125 -8.78 7.15 7.90
C GLU A 125 -8.54 8.44 8.71
N SER A 126 -9.48 8.74 9.61
CA SER A 126 -9.35 9.85 10.54
C SER A 126 -8.70 9.41 11.85
N ALA A 127 -7.83 10.24 12.40
CA ALA A 127 -7.28 10.00 13.73
C ALA A 127 -8.41 9.99 14.77
N ILE A 128 -8.41 8.97 15.63
CA ILE A 128 -9.34 8.88 16.75
C ILE A 128 -8.73 9.68 17.92
N SER A 129 -9.45 10.70 18.39
CA SER A 129 -9.05 11.43 19.58
C SER A 129 -9.38 10.61 20.81
N LEU A 130 -8.36 10.28 21.60
CA LEU A 130 -8.52 9.57 22.87
C LEU A 130 -8.72 10.61 23.99
N SER A 131 -9.80 10.47 24.78
CA SER A 131 -10.02 11.21 26.01
C SER A 131 -9.51 10.43 27.22
N SER A 132 -9.47 11.09 28.39
CA SER A 132 -9.16 10.40 29.66
C SER A 132 -10.24 9.35 29.95
N GLY A 133 -9.81 8.12 30.23
CA GLY A 133 -10.69 6.96 30.50
C GLY A 133 -10.49 5.83 29.49
N ASP A 134 -11.31 4.79 29.62
CA ASP A 134 -11.25 3.65 28.72
C ASP A 134 -11.90 4.00 27.37
N THR A 135 -11.14 3.86 26.27
CA THR A 135 -11.64 4.06 24.91
C THR A 135 -11.54 2.74 24.16
N ILE A 136 -12.66 2.27 23.63
CA ILE A 136 -12.69 1.07 22.80
C ILE A 136 -12.38 1.50 21.36
N VAL A 137 -11.30 0.95 20.79
CA VAL A 137 -10.93 1.14 19.39
C VAL A 137 -11.20 -0.16 18.65
N GLU A 138 -12.13 -0.11 17.71
CA GLU A 138 -12.50 -1.26 16.88
C GLU A 138 -11.69 -1.27 15.59
N ASN A 139 -11.03 -2.40 15.29
CA ASN A 139 -10.43 -2.63 13.99
C ASN A 139 -11.50 -3.13 13.01
N LYS A 140 -11.94 -2.27 12.09
CA LYS A 140 -12.91 -2.63 11.04
C LYS A 140 -12.28 -3.40 9.86
N GLY A 141 -10.95 -3.54 9.85
CA GLY A 141 -10.24 -4.33 8.85
C GLY A 141 -10.35 -5.83 9.10
N ASN A 142 -9.96 -6.62 8.11
CA ASN A 142 -9.95 -8.08 8.19
C ASN A 142 -8.56 -8.67 8.53
N ILE A 143 -7.61 -7.82 8.91
CA ILE A 143 -6.23 -8.17 9.25
C ILE A 143 -5.85 -7.39 10.52
N TYR A 144 -4.99 -7.98 11.35
CA TYR A 144 -4.43 -7.28 12.51
C TYR A 144 -3.71 -6.01 12.08
N CYS A 145 -4.06 -4.87 12.69
CA CYS A 145 -3.39 -3.60 12.46
C CYS A 145 -2.52 -3.22 13.66
N GLN A 146 -1.43 -2.50 13.38
CA GLN A 146 -0.65 -1.86 14.44
C GLN A 146 -1.32 -0.54 14.83
N ILE A 147 -1.46 -0.32 16.12
CA ILE A 147 -1.99 0.94 16.65
C ILE A 147 -0.81 1.90 16.82
N PHE A 148 -0.86 3.06 16.12
CA PHE A 148 0.09 4.14 16.32
C PHE A 148 -0.55 5.20 17.22
N ILE A 149 0.05 5.46 18.38
CA ILE A 149 -0.39 6.51 19.30
C ILE A 149 0.55 7.71 19.14
N LYS A 150 0.04 8.83 18.60
CA LYS A 150 0.74 10.11 18.59
C LYS A 150 0.40 10.88 19.88
N THR A 151 1.41 11.14 20.71
CA THR A 151 1.26 11.96 21.90
C THR A 151 1.97 13.28 21.73
N PHE A 152 1.31 14.38 22.10
CA PHE A 152 1.96 15.69 22.20
C PHE A 152 2.70 15.81 23.53
N PHE A 153 3.87 16.40 23.52
CA PHE A 153 4.95 16.38 24.51
C PHE A 153 4.64 16.92 25.93
N PHE A 154 3.42 17.28 26.26
CA PHE A 154 3.08 17.85 27.57
C PHE A 154 2.57 16.86 28.64
N VAL A 155 2.49 15.56 28.34
CA VAL A 155 1.91 14.54 29.26
C VAL A 155 2.78 13.28 29.37
N LEU A 156 4.10 13.45 29.45
CA LEU A 156 5.04 12.30 29.42
C LEU A 156 4.94 11.39 30.65
N LEU A 157 4.41 11.83 31.79
CA LEU A 157 4.36 11.04 33.03
C LEU A 157 3.08 10.18 33.16
N ILE A 158 1.97 10.62 32.58
CA ILE A 158 0.68 9.90 32.67
C ILE A 158 0.60 8.77 31.66
N ILE A 159 1.23 8.91 30.49
CA ILE A 159 1.20 7.91 29.43
C ILE A 159 2.02 6.67 29.73
N TYR A 160 3.09 6.79 30.53
CA TYR A 160 3.88 5.62 30.95
C TYR A 160 3.03 4.64 31.77
N MET A 161 2.09 5.13 32.54
CA MET A 161 1.17 4.31 33.37
C MET A 161 0.01 3.71 32.56
N ILE A 162 -0.43 4.36 31.49
CA ILE A 162 -1.50 3.87 30.59
C ILE A 162 -0.96 2.79 29.67
N ASN A 163 0.25 2.92 29.15
CA ASN A 163 0.89 1.90 28.32
C ASN A 163 1.12 0.58 29.05
N LEU A 164 1.40 0.60 30.36
CA LEU A 164 1.55 -0.63 31.13
C LEU A 164 0.22 -1.40 31.28
N LYS A 165 -0.92 -0.71 31.41
CA LYS A 165 -2.23 -1.34 31.55
C LYS A 165 -2.77 -1.92 30.24
N VAL A 166 -2.49 -1.27 29.10
CA VAL A 166 -2.88 -1.79 27.78
C VAL A 166 -2.05 -3.02 27.41
N PHE A 167 -0.76 -3.01 27.76
CA PHE A 167 0.13 -4.15 27.49
C PHE A 167 -0.20 -5.37 28.37
N GLN A 168 -0.57 -5.16 29.63
CA GLN A 168 -0.96 -6.25 30.54
C GLN A 168 -2.28 -6.90 30.12
N LYS A 169 -3.24 -6.14 29.64
CA LYS A 169 -4.54 -6.68 29.19
C LYS A 169 -4.47 -7.44 27.86
N LEU A 170 -3.38 -7.25 27.07
CA LEU A 170 -3.09 -8.01 25.85
C LEU A 170 -2.32 -9.32 26.10
N MET A 171 -1.74 -9.49 27.30
CA MET A 171 -1.00 -10.70 27.69
C MET A 171 -1.87 -11.69 28.49
N ASP A 172 -3.08 -11.30 28.91
CA ASP A 172 -4.02 -12.13 29.69
C ASP A 172 -5.13 -12.75 28.81
N ILE A 173 -4.96 -12.80 27.48
CA ILE A 173 -5.74 -13.56 26.52
C ILE A 173 -4.76 -14.53 25.82
#